data_8a109bfa50f5b45c878c7e3ece65418c
#
_entry.id   8a109bfa50f5b45c878c7e3ece65418c
#
_cell.length_a   1.000
_cell.length_b   1.000
_cell.length_c   1.000
_cell.angle_alpha   90.00
_cell.angle_beta   90.00
_cell.angle_gamma   90.00
#
_symmetry.space_group_name_H-M   'P 1'
#
loop_
_entity.id
_entity.type
_entity.pdbx_description
1 polymer ?
#
loop_
_entity_poly.entity_id
_entity_poly.type
_entity_poly.pdbx_seq_one_letter_code
_entity_poly.pdbx_strand_id
1 'polypeptide(L)'
;MRDWGKESEYLHSTRRHLWNNDYFEFLVKCVWKIDKPVKIIDFGCGYGYLAQLFLPIIPKGSTYKGIDISEQLIENAKEIFHDNSEMVSFEVADLNDYKPTAEYDVVICQAVLRHLPNSVQILKKMIDTAKDGGLVICTEPSRRLENAGVYIDSTDFYPFENDDYLEQKWIKEIKSGGRDYQIGIKLPIVMERLGLKNIGVRINDYVDYVRSEDKDEISRFLSDHDVDSEFSDSNGFVAARCHVISYGNK
;
A
#
# COMPACT_ATOMS: atom_id res chain seq x y z
N MET A 1 -11.36 6.06 14.82
CA MET A 1 -10.77 6.01 13.46
C MET A 1 -9.55 6.92 13.46
N ARG A 2 -8.44 6.54 12.83
CA ARG A 2 -7.22 7.35 12.77
C ARG A 2 -7.48 8.58 11.87
N ASP A 3 -7.03 9.76 12.32
CA ASP A 3 -7.18 11.02 11.56
C ASP A 3 -6.00 11.16 10.60
N TRP A 4 -6.18 10.67 9.37
CA TRP A 4 -5.13 10.64 8.35
C TRP A 4 -4.71 12.04 7.85
N GLY A 5 -5.55 13.05 7.99
CA GLY A 5 -5.19 14.44 7.66
C GLY A 5 -4.03 14.95 8.51
N LYS A 6 -4.01 14.61 9.79
CA LYS A 6 -2.91 14.96 10.71
C LYS A 6 -1.65 14.12 10.53
N GLU A 7 -1.71 13.08 9.74
CA GLU A 7 -0.62 12.13 9.48
C GLU A 7 0.03 12.38 8.10
N SER A 8 -0.18 13.53 7.47
CA SER A 8 0.31 13.77 6.11
C SER A 8 1.83 13.67 6.01
N GLU A 9 2.59 14.20 6.96
CA GLU A 9 4.06 14.07 7.00
C GLU A 9 4.51 12.61 7.11
N TYR A 10 3.84 11.82 7.96
CA TYR A 10 4.09 10.38 8.07
C TYR A 10 3.80 9.67 6.75
N LEU A 11 2.71 9.99 6.06
CA LEU A 11 2.41 9.41 4.76
C LEU A 11 3.47 9.77 3.71
N HIS A 12 3.90 11.03 3.65
CA HIS A 12 4.96 11.45 2.74
C HIS A 12 6.29 10.73 3.03
N SER A 13 6.68 10.62 4.30
CA SER A 13 7.93 9.98 4.69
C SER A 13 7.93 8.47 4.40
N THR A 14 6.80 7.78 4.58
CA THR A 14 6.74 6.32 4.44
C THR A 14 6.47 5.85 3.00
N ARG A 15 5.73 6.63 2.19
CA ARG A 15 5.34 6.19 0.83
C ARG A 15 6.53 6.13 -0.14
N ARG A 16 7.48 7.09 -0.05
CA ARG A 16 8.70 7.08 -0.87
C ARG A 16 9.58 5.84 -0.66
N HIS A 17 9.38 5.11 0.43
CA HIS A 17 10.08 3.87 0.78
C HIS A 17 9.28 2.60 0.40
N LEU A 18 8.36 2.67 -0.56
CA LEU A 18 7.57 1.51 -0.98
C LEU A 18 7.97 0.98 -2.36
N TRP A 19 8.47 1.84 -3.24
CA TRP A 19 8.71 1.50 -4.62
C TRP A 19 10.03 2.05 -5.13
N ASN A 20 10.78 1.23 -5.88
CA ASN A 20 11.71 1.72 -6.88
C ASN A 20 10.93 1.98 -8.18
N ASN A 21 11.19 3.11 -8.82
CA ASN A 21 10.42 3.55 -9.99
C ASN A 21 10.51 2.57 -11.16
N ASP A 22 11.67 1.96 -11.38
CA ASP A 22 11.91 0.96 -12.43
C ASP A 22 11.10 -0.31 -12.21
N TYR A 23 10.96 -0.76 -10.95
CA TYR A 23 10.12 -1.92 -10.65
C TYR A 23 8.63 -1.60 -10.82
N PHE A 24 8.19 -0.42 -10.41
CA PHE A 24 6.81 -0.01 -10.64
C PHE A 24 6.49 0.07 -12.14
N GLU A 25 7.40 0.63 -12.95
CA GLU A 25 7.28 0.65 -14.41
C GLU A 25 7.24 -0.77 -15.00
N PHE A 26 8.09 -1.68 -14.51
CA PHE A 26 8.05 -3.09 -14.89
C PHE A 26 6.69 -3.74 -14.56
N LEU A 27 6.13 -3.49 -13.39
CA LEU A 27 4.81 -3.99 -13.02
C LEU A 27 3.74 -3.51 -13.99
N VAL A 28 3.71 -2.21 -14.29
CA VAL A 28 2.72 -1.60 -15.19
C VAL A 28 2.84 -2.17 -16.60
N LYS A 29 4.05 -2.23 -17.15
CA LYS A 29 4.28 -2.62 -18.57
C LYS A 29 4.31 -4.13 -18.79
N CYS A 30 4.96 -4.88 -17.91
CA CYS A 30 5.25 -6.30 -18.13
C CYS A 30 4.30 -7.24 -17.38
N VAL A 31 3.85 -6.87 -16.20
CA VAL A 31 3.00 -7.72 -15.35
C VAL A 31 1.53 -7.41 -15.57
N TRP A 32 1.14 -6.16 -15.42
CA TRP A 32 -0.24 -5.70 -15.59
C TRP A 32 -0.59 -5.41 -17.06
N LYS A 33 0.42 -5.26 -17.91
CA LYS A 33 0.29 -5.07 -19.37
C LYS A 33 -0.63 -3.91 -19.75
N ILE A 34 -0.44 -2.78 -19.07
CA ILE A 34 -1.18 -1.54 -19.36
C ILE A 34 -0.50 -0.87 -20.57
N ASP A 35 -0.87 -1.29 -21.77
CA ASP A 35 -0.28 -0.88 -23.04
C ASP A 35 -1.21 0.00 -23.91
N LYS A 36 -2.43 0.25 -23.44
CA LYS A 36 -3.45 1.12 -24.06
C LYS A 36 -4.05 2.07 -23.03
N PRO A 37 -4.70 3.17 -23.45
CA PRO A 37 -5.35 4.09 -22.52
C PRO A 37 -6.35 3.37 -21.60
N VAL A 38 -6.29 3.67 -20.30
CA VAL A 38 -7.10 3.04 -19.26
C VAL A 38 -7.72 4.09 -18.34
N LYS A 39 -8.88 3.76 -17.78
CA LYS A 39 -9.47 4.47 -16.65
C LYS A 39 -9.05 3.76 -15.36
N ILE A 40 -8.32 4.48 -14.50
CA ILE A 40 -7.84 3.98 -13.21
C ILE A 40 -8.67 4.60 -12.09
N ILE A 41 -9.04 3.82 -11.07
CA ILE A 41 -9.53 4.35 -9.81
C ILE A 41 -8.72 3.78 -8.64
N ASP A 42 -8.32 4.68 -7.71
CA ASP A 42 -7.54 4.38 -6.51
C ASP A 42 -8.40 4.55 -5.25
N PHE A 43 -8.60 3.46 -4.54
CA PHE A 43 -9.40 3.38 -3.32
C PHE A 43 -8.53 3.67 -2.10
N GLY A 44 -8.75 4.81 -1.42
CA GLY A 44 -7.92 5.30 -0.33
C GLY A 44 -6.62 5.92 -0.85
N CYS A 45 -6.73 6.81 -1.83
CA CYS A 45 -5.59 7.37 -2.56
C CYS A 45 -4.68 8.28 -1.73
N GLY A 46 -5.13 8.71 -0.54
CA GLY A 46 -4.43 9.70 0.26
C GLY A 46 -4.18 10.99 -0.53
N TYR A 47 -2.95 11.46 -0.54
CA TYR A 47 -2.53 12.65 -1.30
C TYR A 47 -2.18 12.35 -2.78
N GLY A 48 -2.54 11.18 -3.31
CA GLY A 48 -2.34 10.82 -4.72
C GLY A 48 -0.96 10.22 -5.03
N TYR A 49 -0.31 9.53 -4.09
CA TYR A 49 1.02 8.97 -4.32
C TYR A 49 1.08 8.02 -5.52
N LEU A 50 0.10 7.12 -5.68
CA LEU A 50 0.06 6.22 -6.84
C LEU A 50 -0.15 6.98 -8.16
N ALA A 51 -0.87 8.11 -8.15
CA ALA A 51 -0.97 8.95 -9.34
C ALA A 51 0.40 9.47 -9.78
N GLN A 52 1.27 9.88 -8.85
CA GLN A 52 2.63 10.31 -9.16
C GLN A 52 3.45 9.22 -9.87
N LEU A 53 3.24 7.96 -9.49
CA LEU A 53 3.94 6.82 -10.10
C LEU A 53 3.34 6.43 -11.46
N PHE A 54 2.01 6.46 -11.60
CA PHE A 54 1.33 6.04 -12.82
C PHE A 54 1.47 7.04 -13.96
N LEU A 55 1.26 8.33 -13.69
CA LEU A 55 1.14 9.35 -14.74
C LEU A 55 2.31 9.40 -15.74
N PRO A 56 3.60 9.23 -15.31
CA PRO A 56 4.72 9.27 -16.24
C PRO A 56 4.80 8.07 -17.19
N ILE A 57 4.10 6.96 -16.86
CA ILE A 57 4.33 5.65 -17.53
C ILE A 57 3.09 5.07 -18.19
N ILE A 58 1.88 5.54 -17.85
CA ILE A 58 0.65 5.07 -18.49
C ILE A 58 0.46 5.68 -19.88
N PRO A 59 -0.18 4.98 -20.82
CA PRO A 59 -0.44 5.48 -22.16
C PRO A 59 -1.24 6.79 -22.17
N LYS A 60 -0.88 7.68 -23.11
CA LYS A 60 -1.58 8.95 -23.32
C LYS A 60 -3.07 8.72 -23.57
N GLY A 61 -3.91 9.51 -22.90
CA GLY A 61 -5.38 9.36 -22.92
C GLY A 61 -5.92 8.50 -21.77
N SER A 62 -5.05 7.98 -20.90
CA SER A 62 -5.49 7.38 -19.64
C SER A 62 -5.98 8.44 -18.67
N THR A 63 -6.88 8.04 -17.75
CA THR A 63 -7.37 8.89 -16.68
C THR A 63 -7.22 8.20 -15.33
N TYR A 64 -7.00 9.01 -14.29
CA TYR A 64 -6.87 8.54 -12.92
C TYR A 64 -7.86 9.27 -12.01
N LYS A 65 -8.61 8.52 -11.20
CA LYS A 65 -9.46 9.05 -10.15
C LYS A 65 -9.02 8.49 -8.80
N GLY A 66 -8.69 9.36 -7.86
CA GLY A 66 -8.42 8.99 -6.47
C GLY A 66 -9.63 9.28 -5.59
N ILE A 67 -9.96 8.37 -4.67
CA ILE A 67 -10.98 8.59 -3.64
C ILE A 67 -10.39 8.31 -2.26
N ASP A 68 -10.66 9.18 -1.30
CA ASP A 68 -10.25 9.02 0.11
C ASP A 68 -11.29 9.67 1.03
N ILE A 69 -11.37 9.20 2.27
CA ILE A 69 -12.27 9.76 3.27
C ILE A 69 -11.75 11.08 3.86
N SER A 70 -10.46 11.35 3.75
CA SER A 70 -9.81 12.53 4.32
C SER A 70 -9.89 13.72 3.36
N GLU A 71 -10.72 14.70 3.72
CA GLU A 71 -10.84 15.97 2.97
C GLU A 71 -9.47 16.67 2.83
N GLN A 72 -8.69 16.72 3.91
CA GLN A 72 -7.37 17.35 3.90
C GLN A 72 -6.40 16.67 2.91
N LEU A 73 -6.38 15.33 2.82
CA LEU A 73 -5.53 14.62 1.87
C LEU A 73 -5.99 14.82 0.43
N ILE A 74 -7.29 14.89 0.21
CA ILE A 74 -7.87 15.17 -1.12
C ILE A 74 -7.56 16.62 -1.57
N GLU A 75 -7.61 17.58 -0.66
CA GLU A 75 -7.19 18.97 -0.98
C GLU A 75 -5.71 19.03 -1.37
N ASN A 76 -4.83 18.39 -0.58
CA ASN A 76 -3.40 18.26 -0.89
C ASN A 76 -3.19 17.58 -2.25
N ALA A 77 -3.93 16.51 -2.55
CA ALA A 77 -3.85 15.84 -3.84
C ALA A 77 -4.25 16.77 -5.00
N LYS A 78 -5.34 17.51 -4.87
CA LYS A 78 -5.79 18.47 -5.89
C LYS A 78 -4.77 19.59 -6.13
N GLU A 79 -4.10 20.06 -5.08
CA GLU A 79 -3.04 21.05 -5.18
C GLU A 79 -1.81 20.49 -5.92
N ILE A 80 -1.34 19.28 -5.54
CA ILE A 80 -0.20 18.60 -6.18
C ILE A 80 -0.43 18.38 -7.67
N PHE A 81 -1.67 18.04 -8.07
CA PHE A 81 -2.01 17.69 -9.45
C PHE A 81 -2.77 18.77 -10.19
N HIS A 82 -2.72 20.03 -9.73
CA HIS A 82 -3.44 21.16 -10.34
C HIS A 82 -3.21 21.24 -11.86
N ASP A 83 -1.97 21.10 -12.31
CA ASP A 83 -1.60 21.19 -13.73
C ASP A 83 -1.99 19.93 -14.55
N ASN A 84 -2.43 18.87 -13.88
CA ASN A 84 -2.84 17.60 -14.50
C ASN A 84 -4.36 17.35 -14.39
N SER A 85 -5.15 18.35 -14.07
CA SER A 85 -6.59 18.23 -13.77
C SER A 85 -7.46 17.66 -14.91
N GLU A 86 -6.98 17.67 -16.14
CA GLU A 86 -7.65 17.03 -17.29
C GLU A 86 -7.53 15.49 -17.25
N MET A 87 -6.47 14.95 -16.62
CA MET A 87 -6.19 13.52 -16.57
C MET A 87 -6.43 12.93 -15.20
N VAL A 88 -6.38 13.74 -14.14
CA VAL A 88 -6.44 13.31 -12.75
C VAL A 88 -7.54 14.02 -12.00
N SER A 89 -8.32 13.27 -11.24
CA SER A 89 -9.35 13.84 -10.38
C SER A 89 -9.32 13.20 -8.99
N PHE A 90 -9.72 13.95 -7.96
CA PHE A 90 -9.78 13.49 -6.59
C PHE A 90 -11.11 13.85 -5.95
N GLU A 91 -11.68 12.92 -5.19
CA GLU A 91 -12.99 13.06 -4.55
C GLU A 91 -12.95 12.57 -3.10
N VAL A 92 -13.59 13.32 -2.20
CA VAL A 92 -13.81 12.86 -0.82
C VAL A 92 -14.94 11.84 -0.83
N ALA A 93 -14.63 10.59 -0.43
CA ALA A 93 -15.61 9.52 -0.37
C ALA A 93 -15.30 8.51 0.73
N ASP A 94 -16.32 8.08 1.47
CA ASP A 94 -16.22 6.90 2.34
C ASP A 94 -16.40 5.65 1.50
N LEU A 95 -15.43 4.74 1.53
CA LEU A 95 -15.47 3.46 0.82
C LEU A 95 -16.66 2.60 1.25
N ASN A 96 -17.17 2.79 2.48
CA ASN A 96 -18.37 2.10 2.95
C ASN A 96 -19.64 2.52 2.19
N ASP A 97 -19.70 3.78 1.77
CA ASP A 97 -20.86 4.34 1.07
C ASP A 97 -20.67 4.36 -0.46
N TYR A 98 -19.45 4.10 -0.93
CA TYR A 98 -19.12 4.11 -2.35
C TYR A 98 -20.02 3.15 -3.16
N LYS A 99 -20.55 3.64 -4.29
CA LYS A 99 -21.40 2.87 -5.20
C LYS A 99 -20.60 2.42 -6.41
N PRO A 100 -20.38 1.10 -6.59
CA PRO A 100 -19.67 0.58 -7.76
C PRO A 100 -20.34 0.96 -9.10
N THR A 101 -19.55 1.32 -10.11
CA THR A 101 -20.02 1.79 -11.41
C THR A 101 -19.69 0.83 -12.57
N ALA A 102 -18.82 -0.17 -12.34
CA ALA A 102 -18.36 -1.12 -13.36
C ALA A 102 -17.78 -0.45 -14.63
N GLU A 103 -17.06 0.68 -14.46
CA GLU A 103 -16.56 1.48 -15.57
C GLU A 103 -15.02 1.63 -15.64
N TYR A 104 -14.28 1.08 -14.69
CA TYR A 104 -12.84 1.24 -14.63
C TYR A 104 -12.10 0.03 -15.20
N ASP A 105 -11.04 0.31 -15.96
CA ASP A 105 -10.16 -0.73 -16.50
C ASP A 105 -9.22 -1.26 -15.43
N VAL A 106 -8.81 -0.38 -14.49
CA VAL A 106 -7.96 -0.72 -13.35
C VAL A 106 -8.56 -0.16 -12.07
N VAL A 107 -8.71 -1.00 -11.06
CA VAL A 107 -9.11 -0.63 -9.70
C VAL A 107 -7.99 -1.01 -8.76
N ILE A 108 -7.43 -0.04 -8.04
CA ILE A 108 -6.25 -0.25 -7.19
C ILE A 108 -6.49 0.26 -5.77
N CYS A 109 -5.83 -0.35 -4.80
CA CYS A 109 -5.63 0.22 -3.46
C CYS A 109 -4.23 -0.09 -2.93
N GLN A 110 -3.70 0.78 -2.06
CA GLN A 110 -2.40 0.59 -1.42
C GLN A 110 -2.45 0.94 0.07
N ALA A 111 -2.17 -0.04 0.91
CA ALA A 111 -2.11 0.08 2.37
C ALA A 111 -3.41 0.66 2.99
N VAL A 112 -4.56 0.21 2.52
CA VAL A 112 -5.90 0.65 2.91
C VAL A 112 -6.66 -0.45 3.63
N LEU A 113 -6.74 -1.64 3.01
CA LEU A 113 -7.59 -2.74 3.49
C LEU A 113 -7.22 -3.21 4.89
N ARG A 114 -5.95 -3.13 5.26
CA ARG A 114 -5.49 -3.47 6.61
C ARG A 114 -6.15 -2.67 7.72
N HIS A 115 -6.65 -1.46 7.42
CA HIS A 115 -7.25 -0.55 8.37
C HIS A 115 -8.75 -0.72 8.52
N LEU A 116 -9.36 -1.55 7.66
CA LEU A 116 -10.79 -1.69 7.54
C LEU A 116 -11.27 -3.02 8.11
N PRO A 117 -12.14 -3.03 9.13
CA PRO A 117 -12.67 -4.29 9.69
C PRO A 117 -13.52 -5.07 8.68
N ASN A 118 -14.05 -4.39 7.68
CA ASN A 118 -14.85 -4.95 6.58
C ASN A 118 -14.08 -5.01 5.25
N SER A 119 -12.77 -5.24 5.30
CA SER A 119 -11.87 -5.25 4.13
C SER A 119 -12.36 -6.13 2.98
N VAL A 120 -12.98 -7.29 3.27
CA VAL A 120 -13.53 -8.18 2.23
C VAL A 120 -14.70 -7.54 1.50
N GLN A 121 -15.59 -6.80 2.19
CA GLN A 121 -16.68 -6.07 1.54
C GLN A 121 -16.16 -4.93 0.67
N ILE A 122 -15.10 -4.23 1.12
CA ILE A 122 -14.48 -3.18 0.30
C ILE A 122 -13.79 -3.80 -0.93
N LEU A 123 -13.07 -4.90 -0.78
CA LEU A 123 -12.50 -5.62 -1.92
C LEU A 123 -13.59 -6.05 -2.92
N LYS A 124 -14.74 -6.52 -2.43
CA LYS A 124 -15.88 -6.83 -3.32
C LYS A 124 -16.36 -5.59 -4.07
N LYS A 125 -16.46 -4.43 -3.42
CA LYS A 125 -16.82 -3.17 -4.11
C LYS A 125 -15.76 -2.78 -5.15
N MET A 126 -14.48 -2.99 -4.89
CA MET A 126 -13.42 -2.78 -5.89
C MET A 126 -13.64 -3.66 -7.12
N ILE A 127 -13.93 -4.95 -6.91
CA ILE A 127 -14.25 -5.90 -8.00
C ILE A 127 -15.48 -5.44 -8.78
N ASP A 128 -16.54 -5.06 -8.08
CA ASP A 128 -17.77 -4.60 -8.70
C ASP A 128 -17.58 -3.27 -9.47
N THR A 129 -16.59 -2.46 -9.11
CA THR A 129 -16.21 -1.19 -9.77
C THR A 129 -15.41 -1.41 -11.05
N ALA A 130 -14.68 -2.52 -11.16
CA ALA A 130 -13.98 -2.88 -12.37
C ALA A 130 -14.96 -3.32 -13.48
N LYS A 131 -14.61 -3.00 -14.73
CA LYS A 131 -15.28 -3.59 -15.93
C LYS A 131 -15.09 -5.10 -15.96
N ASP A 132 -15.88 -5.79 -16.75
CA ASP A 132 -15.64 -7.18 -17.09
C ASP A 132 -14.26 -7.31 -17.76
N GLY A 133 -13.42 -8.21 -17.26
CA GLY A 133 -12.02 -8.33 -17.65
C GLY A 133 -11.09 -7.25 -17.06
N GLY A 134 -11.62 -6.27 -16.33
CA GLY A 134 -10.85 -5.22 -15.67
C GLY A 134 -9.92 -5.77 -14.58
N LEU A 135 -8.82 -5.07 -14.35
CA LEU A 135 -7.76 -5.47 -13.42
C LEU A 135 -8.03 -4.87 -12.02
N VAL A 136 -7.98 -5.71 -11.00
CA VAL A 136 -8.04 -5.31 -9.58
C VAL A 136 -6.69 -5.56 -8.94
N ILE A 137 -6.11 -4.56 -8.28
CA ILE A 137 -4.78 -4.60 -7.67
C ILE A 137 -4.89 -4.17 -6.21
N CYS A 138 -4.31 -4.95 -5.30
CA CYS A 138 -4.17 -4.58 -3.90
C CYS A 138 -2.72 -4.72 -3.48
N THR A 139 -2.14 -3.65 -2.93
CA THR A 139 -0.79 -3.65 -2.36
C THR A 139 -0.90 -3.44 -0.86
N GLU A 140 -0.71 -4.50 -0.11
CA GLU A 140 -0.93 -4.48 1.34
C GLU A 140 0.25 -5.10 2.10
N PRO A 141 0.59 -4.59 3.28
CA PRO A 141 1.71 -5.11 4.05
C PRO A 141 1.46 -6.51 4.61
N SER A 142 2.55 -7.20 4.86
CA SER A 142 2.61 -8.35 5.74
C SER A 142 3.72 -8.13 6.77
N ARG A 143 3.35 -7.72 7.98
CA ARG A 143 4.32 -7.41 9.04
C ARG A 143 5.25 -8.59 9.36
N ARG A 144 4.76 -9.81 9.26
CA ARG A 144 5.59 -10.99 9.47
C ARG A 144 6.71 -11.12 8.43
N LEU A 145 6.42 -10.82 7.16
CA LEU A 145 7.43 -10.79 6.10
C LEU A 145 8.37 -9.61 6.26
N GLU A 146 7.86 -8.43 6.64
CA GLU A 146 8.69 -7.25 6.92
C GLU A 146 9.68 -7.55 8.04
N ASN A 147 9.23 -8.10 9.16
CA ASN A 147 10.10 -8.41 10.30
C ASN A 147 11.16 -9.45 9.96
N ALA A 148 10.82 -10.47 9.15
CA ALA A 148 11.79 -11.47 8.70
C ALA A 148 12.89 -10.90 7.79
N GLY A 149 12.65 -9.75 7.17
CA GLY A 149 13.57 -9.06 6.25
C GLY A 149 14.41 -7.97 6.90
N VAL A 150 14.60 -7.99 8.23
CA VAL A 150 15.38 -6.97 8.95
C VAL A 150 16.70 -7.55 9.45
N TYR A 151 17.79 -6.82 9.23
CA TYR A 151 19.09 -7.06 9.84
C TYR A 151 19.60 -5.75 10.45
N ILE A 152 20.02 -5.80 11.70
CA ILE A 152 20.67 -4.69 12.42
C ILE A 152 22.12 -5.12 12.68
N ASP A 153 23.07 -4.25 12.32
CA ASP A 153 24.48 -4.54 12.56
C ASP A 153 24.75 -4.68 14.07
N SER A 154 25.70 -5.54 14.42
CA SER A 154 26.05 -5.95 15.79
C SER A 154 25.06 -6.92 16.45
N THR A 155 24.10 -7.47 15.71
CA THR A 155 23.29 -8.60 16.17
C THR A 155 23.73 -9.87 15.46
N ASP A 156 23.99 -10.94 16.24
CA ASP A 156 24.41 -12.24 15.67
C ASP A 156 23.25 -12.95 14.96
N PHE A 157 22.02 -12.62 15.30
CA PHE A 157 20.83 -13.25 14.79
C PHE A 157 19.61 -12.32 14.90
N TYR A 158 18.45 -12.80 14.60
CA TYR A 158 17.15 -12.19 14.46
C TYR A 158 16.84 -11.12 15.53
N PRO A 159 16.70 -9.83 15.18
CA PRO A 159 16.53 -8.75 16.16
C PRO A 159 15.17 -8.75 16.86
N PHE A 160 14.24 -9.61 16.44
CA PHE A 160 12.87 -9.70 16.98
C PHE A 160 12.70 -11.03 17.73
N GLU A 161 13.41 -11.20 18.84
CA GLU A 161 13.32 -12.39 19.68
C GLU A 161 11.90 -12.64 20.27
N ASN A 162 11.05 -11.62 20.28
CA ASN A 162 9.68 -11.67 20.78
C ASN A 162 8.60 -11.74 19.68
N ASP A 163 8.82 -12.57 18.66
CA ASP A 163 7.83 -12.79 17.59
C ASP A 163 6.45 -13.20 18.14
N ASP A 164 6.43 -14.00 19.22
CA ASP A 164 5.20 -14.40 19.88
C ASP A 164 4.41 -13.22 20.46
N TYR A 165 5.08 -12.21 21.00
CA TYR A 165 4.42 -11.01 21.53
C TYR A 165 3.76 -10.20 20.43
N LEU A 166 4.47 -9.96 19.33
CA LEU A 166 3.95 -9.23 18.19
C LEU A 166 2.79 -10.00 17.53
N GLU A 167 2.92 -11.31 17.36
CA GLU A 167 1.86 -12.14 16.80
C GLU A 167 0.60 -12.11 17.67
N GLN A 168 0.74 -12.20 18.99
CA GLN A 168 -0.39 -12.09 19.92
C GLN A 168 -1.03 -10.69 19.89
N LYS A 169 -0.23 -9.62 19.80
CA LYS A 169 -0.69 -8.24 19.60
C LYS A 169 -1.56 -8.13 18.34
N TRP A 170 -1.08 -8.66 17.23
CA TRP A 170 -1.81 -8.64 15.94
C TRP A 170 -3.10 -9.47 15.97
N ILE A 171 -3.07 -10.65 16.58
CA ILE A 171 -4.26 -11.49 16.77
C ILE A 171 -5.30 -10.78 17.62
N LYS A 172 -4.89 -10.15 18.72
CA LYS A 172 -5.77 -9.37 19.59
C LYS A 172 -6.41 -8.21 18.83
N GLU A 173 -5.64 -7.52 18.01
CA GLU A 173 -6.14 -6.37 17.24
C GLU A 173 -7.18 -6.82 16.20
N ILE A 174 -6.93 -7.90 15.46
CA ILE A 174 -7.92 -8.49 14.54
C ILE A 174 -9.21 -8.89 15.29
N LYS A 175 -9.09 -9.57 16.42
CA LYS A 175 -10.24 -10.02 17.22
C LYS A 175 -11.07 -8.86 17.78
N SER A 176 -10.47 -7.70 18.00
CA SER A 176 -11.16 -6.47 18.43
C SER A 176 -11.72 -5.64 17.27
N GLY A 177 -11.63 -6.11 16.04
CA GLY A 177 -12.06 -5.36 14.84
C GLY A 177 -11.07 -4.26 14.44
N GLY A 178 -9.82 -4.33 14.91
CA GLY A 178 -8.73 -3.44 14.54
C GLY A 178 -8.03 -3.84 13.23
N ARG A 179 -6.75 -3.46 13.12
CA ARG A 179 -5.96 -3.67 11.91
C ARG A 179 -5.62 -5.13 11.66
N ASP A 180 -5.64 -5.53 10.39
CA ASP A 180 -5.08 -6.82 9.96
C ASP A 180 -3.67 -6.63 9.41
N TYR A 181 -2.66 -6.87 10.25
CA TYR A 181 -1.24 -6.72 9.89
C TYR A 181 -0.74 -7.82 8.92
N GLN A 182 -1.55 -8.83 8.65
CA GLN A 182 -1.21 -9.95 7.76
C GLN A 182 -2.10 -10.00 6.51
N ILE A 183 -2.89 -8.96 6.25
CA ILE A 183 -3.87 -8.99 5.17
C ILE A 183 -3.23 -9.26 3.80
N GLY A 184 -2.03 -8.71 3.54
CA GLY A 184 -1.37 -8.85 2.25
C GLY A 184 -1.25 -10.29 1.77
N ILE A 185 -0.82 -11.22 2.65
CA ILE A 185 -0.69 -12.64 2.28
C ILE A 185 -2.01 -13.39 2.15
N LYS A 186 -3.11 -12.83 2.65
CA LYS A 186 -4.46 -13.43 2.58
C LYS A 186 -5.19 -13.07 1.28
N LEU A 187 -4.89 -11.91 0.72
CA LEU A 187 -5.62 -11.34 -0.41
C LEU A 187 -5.73 -12.24 -1.64
N PRO A 188 -4.69 -12.98 -2.08
CA PRO A 188 -4.82 -13.84 -3.26
C PRO A 188 -5.95 -14.86 -3.13
N ILE A 189 -6.05 -15.50 -1.96
CA ILE A 189 -7.11 -16.49 -1.68
C ILE A 189 -8.47 -15.80 -1.58
N VAL A 190 -8.55 -14.62 -0.99
CA VAL A 190 -9.81 -13.86 -0.89
C VAL A 190 -10.27 -13.40 -2.28
N MET A 191 -9.36 -12.94 -3.13
CA MET A 191 -9.65 -12.55 -4.52
C MET A 191 -10.20 -13.73 -5.33
N GLU A 192 -9.60 -14.91 -5.20
CA GLU A 192 -10.08 -16.13 -5.85
C GLU A 192 -11.50 -16.49 -5.39
N ARG A 193 -11.74 -16.47 -4.07
CA ARG A 193 -13.08 -16.74 -3.49
C ARG A 193 -14.14 -15.74 -3.96
N LEU A 194 -13.75 -14.51 -4.25
CA LEU A 194 -14.63 -13.47 -4.79
C LEU A 194 -14.80 -13.55 -6.31
N GLY A 195 -14.17 -14.52 -6.97
CA GLY A 195 -14.39 -14.85 -8.37
C GLY A 195 -13.41 -14.22 -9.35
N LEU A 196 -12.39 -13.49 -8.90
CA LEU A 196 -11.33 -12.98 -9.77
C LEU A 196 -10.59 -14.14 -10.44
N LYS A 197 -10.12 -13.90 -11.68
CA LYS A 197 -9.36 -14.83 -12.50
C LYS A 197 -7.93 -14.34 -12.67
N ASN A 198 -7.05 -15.21 -13.17
CA ASN A 198 -5.66 -14.88 -13.47
C ASN A 198 -4.94 -14.25 -12.28
N ILE A 199 -5.17 -14.78 -11.09
CA ILE A 199 -4.57 -14.25 -9.86
C ILE A 199 -3.04 -14.32 -9.96
N GLY A 200 -2.40 -13.18 -9.75
CA GLY A 200 -0.97 -13.07 -9.63
C GLY A 200 -0.55 -12.43 -8.32
N VAL A 201 0.64 -12.78 -7.87
CA VAL A 201 1.21 -12.28 -6.61
C VAL A 201 2.64 -11.84 -6.84
N ARG A 202 3.01 -10.70 -6.27
CA ARG A 202 4.38 -10.15 -6.23
C ARG A 202 4.64 -9.59 -4.84
N ILE A 203 5.89 -9.29 -4.56
CA ILE A 203 6.32 -8.48 -3.41
C ILE A 203 6.96 -7.24 -4.00
N ASN A 204 6.79 -6.07 -3.35
CA ASN A 204 7.52 -4.87 -3.72
C ASN A 204 9.04 -5.09 -3.51
N ASP A 205 9.85 -4.33 -4.23
CA ASP A 205 11.30 -4.51 -4.30
C ASP A 205 12.10 -3.57 -3.39
N TYR A 206 11.39 -2.75 -2.58
CA TYR A 206 12.08 -1.72 -1.80
C TYR A 206 12.73 -2.30 -0.55
N VAL A 207 14.03 -2.03 -0.42
CA VAL A 207 14.83 -2.39 0.75
C VAL A 207 15.50 -1.13 1.27
N ASP A 208 15.23 -0.79 2.53
CA ASP A 208 15.96 0.27 3.23
C ASP A 208 17.35 -0.21 3.59
N TYR A 209 18.36 0.57 3.24
CA TYR A 209 19.70 0.46 3.77
C TYR A 209 20.05 1.77 4.47
N VAL A 210 20.16 1.73 5.79
CA VAL A 210 20.43 2.88 6.63
C VAL A 210 21.83 2.74 7.23
N ARG A 211 22.67 3.75 6.98
CA ARG A 211 24.06 3.77 7.41
C ARG A 211 24.18 4.16 8.88
N SER A 212 25.30 3.76 9.51
CA SER A 212 25.59 4.03 10.92
C SER A 212 25.58 5.53 11.30
N GLU A 213 25.83 6.41 10.33
CA GLU A 213 25.84 7.86 10.51
C GLU A 213 24.43 8.47 10.57
N ASP A 214 23.42 7.79 10.04
CA ASP A 214 22.04 8.27 9.93
C ASP A 214 21.24 7.96 11.22
N LYS A 215 21.69 8.49 12.36
CA LYS A 215 21.14 8.17 13.70
C LYS A 215 19.66 8.51 13.86
N ASP A 216 19.18 9.56 13.22
CA ASP A 216 17.76 9.94 13.26
C ASP A 216 16.89 8.91 12.53
N GLU A 217 17.38 8.37 11.41
CA GLU A 217 16.70 7.32 10.66
C GLU A 217 16.69 5.98 11.43
N ILE A 218 17.82 5.64 12.08
CA ILE A 218 17.92 4.47 12.96
C ILE A 218 16.89 4.59 14.09
N SER A 219 16.87 5.72 14.80
CA SER A 219 15.96 5.95 15.93
C SER A 219 14.49 5.86 15.50
N ARG A 220 14.15 6.41 14.35
CA ARG A 220 12.80 6.33 13.77
C ARG A 220 12.41 4.90 13.43
N PHE A 221 13.31 4.15 12.80
CA PHE A 221 13.07 2.74 12.46
C PHE A 221 12.80 1.90 13.70
N LEU A 222 13.65 2.02 14.73
CA LEU A 222 13.51 1.29 15.99
C LEU A 222 12.17 1.59 16.66
N SER A 223 11.79 2.88 16.70
CA SER A 223 10.49 3.32 17.25
C SER A 223 9.30 2.77 16.47
N ASP A 224 9.36 2.78 15.14
CA ASP A 224 8.28 2.29 14.27
C ASP A 224 8.05 0.77 14.39
N HIS A 225 9.07 0.03 14.81
CA HIS A 225 9.04 -1.43 14.92
C HIS A 225 8.94 -1.94 16.35
N ASP A 226 8.76 -1.06 17.35
CA ASP A 226 8.78 -1.43 18.77
C ASP A 226 10.07 -2.19 19.19
N VAL A 227 11.22 -1.84 18.61
CA VAL A 227 12.53 -2.44 18.93
C VAL A 227 13.18 -1.67 20.08
N ASP A 228 13.81 -2.39 20.99
CA ASP A 228 14.44 -1.79 22.17
C ASP A 228 15.54 -0.78 21.81
N SER A 229 15.67 0.25 22.66
CA SER A 229 16.65 1.33 22.51
C SER A 229 18.12 0.86 22.59
N GLU A 230 18.37 -0.39 23.00
CA GLU A 230 19.74 -0.96 23.02
C GLU A 230 20.38 -1.04 21.63
N PHE A 231 19.56 -1.03 20.56
CA PHE A 231 20.01 -0.98 19.16
C PHE A 231 20.24 0.45 18.63
N SER A 232 20.03 1.49 19.45
CA SER A 232 20.21 2.89 19.03
C SER A 232 21.66 3.22 18.62
N ASP A 233 22.61 2.48 19.15
CA ASP A 233 24.04 2.63 18.82
C ASP A 233 24.52 1.71 17.69
N SER A 234 23.59 1.03 17.02
CA SER A 234 23.92 0.12 15.92
C SER A 234 24.68 0.82 14.79
N ASN A 235 25.47 0.04 14.06
CA ASN A 235 26.25 0.50 12.91
C ASN A 235 25.43 0.59 11.61
N GLY A 236 24.12 0.55 11.70
CA GLY A 236 23.21 0.61 10.58
C GLY A 236 22.29 -0.60 10.49
N PHE A 237 21.36 -0.56 9.58
CA PHE A 237 20.44 -1.68 9.36
C PHE A 237 20.02 -1.81 7.89
N VAL A 238 19.51 -3.00 7.57
CA VAL A 238 18.81 -3.30 6.31
C VAL A 238 17.41 -3.79 6.64
N ALA A 239 16.40 -3.26 5.97
CA ALA A 239 15.01 -3.64 6.20
C ALA A 239 14.23 -3.76 4.90
N ALA A 240 13.69 -4.94 4.63
CA ALA A 240 12.79 -5.16 3.50
C ALA A 240 11.38 -4.64 3.83
N ARG A 241 10.84 -3.76 2.99
CA ARG A 241 9.47 -3.22 3.12
C ARG A 241 8.47 -4.13 2.40
N CYS A 242 8.19 -5.30 2.98
CA CYS A 242 7.41 -6.34 2.32
C CYS A 242 5.92 -6.02 2.21
N HIS A 243 5.54 -5.36 1.12
CA HIS A 243 4.15 -5.26 0.71
C HIS A 243 3.83 -6.32 -0.34
N VAL A 244 2.79 -7.09 -0.09
CA VAL A 244 2.31 -8.10 -1.03
C VAL A 244 1.39 -7.43 -2.06
N ILE A 245 1.73 -7.58 -3.32
CA ILE A 245 0.98 -7.08 -4.48
C ILE A 245 0.14 -8.23 -5.01
N SER A 246 -1.15 -8.20 -4.74
CA SER A 246 -2.11 -9.20 -5.25
C SER A 246 -2.94 -8.56 -6.35
N TYR A 247 -3.10 -9.25 -7.48
CA TYR A 247 -3.87 -8.74 -8.59
C TYR A 247 -4.63 -9.86 -9.32
N GLY A 248 -5.70 -9.51 -10.01
CA GLY A 248 -6.49 -10.44 -10.80
C GLY A 248 -7.51 -9.72 -11.67
N ASN A 249 -8.11 -10.44 -12.61
CA ASN A 249 -9.14 -9.91 -13.52
C ASN A 249 -10.55 -10.30 -13.05
N LYS A 250 -11.48 -9.35 -13.14
CA LYS A 250 -12.90 -9.60 -12.96
C LYS A 250 -13.47 -10.49 -14.03
#